data_8ccad4bd4bf7b17993d21aaea8ce8de5
#
_entry.id   8ccad4bd4bf7b17993d21aaea8ce8de5
#
_cell.length_a   1.000
_cell.length_b   1.000
_cell.length_c   1.000
_cell.angle_alpha   90.00
_cell.angle_beta   90.00
_cell.angle_gamma   90.00
#
_symmetry.space_group_name_H-M   'P 1'
#
loop_
_entity.id
_entity.type
_entity.pdbx_description
1 polymer ?
#
loop_
_entity_poly.entity_id
_entity_poly.type
_entity_poly.pdbx_seq_one_letter_code
_entity_poly.pdbx_strand_id
1 'polypeptide(L)'
;MPLPEKNNRVIITSALPYANGDLHIGHLLEHVQTDIWVRLLRANNITCHYVCASDAHGTPIMLRAKELATEPEKMVEEFRSSHMRDLESFNISHDNFHTTHSEENKYFSELIYNKAKESGFIESKEIEQLFDEGAGLFLSDRYVKGTCPKCSAEDQYGDNCEICGAKY
;
A
#
# COMPACT_ATOMS: atom_id res chain seq x y z
N MET A 1 14.64 -6.57 -22.13
CA MET A 1 15.46 -5.61 -21.38
C MET A 1 16.85 -6.22 -21.21
N PRO A 2 17.95 -5.53 -21.51
CA PRO A 2 19.29 -6.08 -21.29
C PRO A 2 19.54 -6.28 -19.79
N LEU A 3 20.37 -7.27 -19.44
CA LEU A 3 20.78 -7.48 -18.05
C LEU A 3 21.66 -6.32 -17.57
N PRO A 4 21.60 -5.93 -16.29
CA PRO A 4 22.54 -4.97 -15.70
C PRO A 4 23.98 -5.46 -15.80
N GLU A 5 24.93 -4.54 -15.78
CA GLU A 5 26.34 -4.90 -15.73
C GLU A 5 26.70 -5.63 -14.42
N LYS A 6 27.61 -6.60 -14.47
CA LYS A 6 27.96 -7.45 -13.32
C LYS A 6 28.47 -6.69 -12.09
N ASN A 7 29.02 -5.49 -12.28
CA ASN A 7 29.52 -4.66 -11.19
C ASN A 7 28.45 -3.77 -10.53
N ASN A 8 27.24 -3.74 -11.08
CA ASN A 8 26.14 -2.95 -10.52
C ASN A 8 25.45 -3.72 -9.41
N ARG A 9 25.10 -3.00 -8.35
CA ARG A 9 24.15 -3.47 -7.34
C ARG A 9 22.75 -3.09 -7.77
N VAL A 10 21.82 -4.03 -7.72
CA VAL A 10 20.42 -3.82 -8.14
C VAL A 10 19.53 -3.99 -6.93
N ILE A 11 18.65 -3.02 -6.71
CA ILE A 11 17.55 -3.17 -5.77
C ILE A 11 16.31 -3.51 -6.59
N ILE A 12 15.59 -4.54 -6.15
CA ILE A 12 14.37 -5.01 -6.77
C ILE A 12 13.27 -4.97 -5.72
N THR A 13 12.12 -4.48 -6.11
CA THR A 13 10.93 -4.43 -5.26
C THR A 13 9.70 -4.85 -6.07
N SER A 14 8.73 -5.42 -5.42
CA SER A 14 7.36 -5.63 -5.91
C SER A 14 6.41 -4.67 -5.19
N ALA A 15 5.17 -4.55 -5.67
CA ALA A 15 4.16 -3.77 -4.97
C ALA A 15 3.96 -4.30 -3.55
N LEU A 16 3.83 -3.39 -2.60
CA LEU A 16 3.65 -3.74 -1.20
C LEU A 16 2.22 -4.24 -1.00
N PRO A 17 2.00 -5.47 -0.52
CA PRO A 17 0.66 -5.93 -0.20
C PRO A 17 0.07 -5.13 0.97
N TYR A 18 -1.20 -4.75 0.82
CA TYR A 18 -1.90 -3.98 1.82
C TYR A 18 -2.34 -4.87 2.99
N ALA A 19 -1.97 -4.48 4.22
CA ALA A 19 -2.13 -5.31 5.41
C ALA A 19 -3.57 -5.26 6.01
N ASN A 20 -4.59 -5.41 5.16
CA ASN A 20 -6.00 -5.45 5.56
C ASN A 20 -6.73 -6.76 5.18
N GLY A 21 -6.01 -7.74 4.64
CA GLY A 21 -6.53 -9.03 4.21
C GLY A 21 -5.45 -9.96 3.71
N ASP A 22 -5.82 -11.19 3.38
CA ASP A 22 -4.92 -12.21 2.86
C ASP A 22 -4.47 -11.92 1.43
N LEU A 23 -3.36 -12.54 1.01
CA LEU A 23 -2.91 -12.47 -0.37
C LEU A 23 -3.90 -13.18 -1.30
N HIS A 24 -4.09 -12.62 -2.47
CA HIS A 24 -4.83 -13.26 -3.56
C HIS A 24 -3.91 -13.54 -4.75
N ILE A 25 -4.42 -14.27 -5.74
CA ILE A 25 -3.64 -14.68 -6.92
C ILE A 25 -2.99 -13.49 -7.66
N GLY A 26 -3.59 -12.32 -7.65
CA GLY A 26 -3.01 -11.11 -8.25
C GLY A 26 -1.73 -10.67 -7.57
N HIS A 27 -1.67 -10.69 -6.23
CA HIS A 27 -0.45 -10.43 -5.48
C HIS A 27 0.63 -11.48 -5.77
N LEU A 28 0.25 -12.76 -5.73
CA LEU A 28 1.17 -13.86 -6.00
C LEU A 28 1.77 -13.78 -7.41
N LEU A 29 0.99 -13.43 -8.43
CA LEU A 29 1.46 -13.29 -9.79
C LEU A 29 2.61 -12.28 -9.89
N GLU A 30 2.45 -11.12 -9.27
CA GLU A 30 3.47 -10.06 -9.28
C GLU A 30 4.75 -10.52 -8.56
N HIS A 31 4.60 -11.08 -7.35
CA HIS A 31 5.74 -11.55 -6.59
C HIS A 31 6.49 -12.69 -7.28
N VAL A 32 5.78 -13.65 -7.92
CA VAL A 32 6.38 -14.73 -8.71
C VAL A 32 7.14 -14.16 -9.92
N GLN A 33 6.56 -13.23 -10.66
CA GLN A 33 7.24 -12.60 -11.79
C GLN A 33 8.51 -11.85 -11.36
N THR A 34 8.45 -11.16 -10.22
CA THR A 34 9.59 -10.46 -9.65
C THR A 34 10.68 -11.46 -9.20
N ASP A 35 10.30 -12.55 -8.54
CA ASP A 35 11.24 -13.57 -8.07
C ASP A 35 11.94 -14.30 -9.25
N ILE A 36 11.25 -14.55 -10.36
CA ILE A 36 11.86 -15.08 -11.59
C ILE A 36 12.98 -14.15 -12.06
N TRP A 37 12.75 -12.84 -12.07
CA TRP A 37 13.77 -11.86 -12.43
C TRP A 37 14.94 -11.85 -11.44
N VAL A 38 14.68 -11.88 -10.14
CA VAL A 38 15.69 -11.99 -9.09
C VAL A 38 16.56 -13.23 -9.28
N ARG A 39 15.96 -14.39 -9.51
CA ARG A 39 16.66 -15.65 -9.77
C ARG A 39 17.54 -15.56 -11.01
N LEU A 40 17.05 -14.95 -12.09
CA LEU A 40 17.84 -14.74 -13.31
C LEU A 40 19.07 -13.88 -13.04
N LEU A 41 18.96 -12.80 -12.28
CA LEU A 41 20.08 -11.94 -11.92
C LEU A 41 21.11 -12.69 -11.07
N ARG A 42 20.66 -13.38 -10.04
CA ARG A 42 21.51 -14.18 -9.15
C ARG A 42 22.24 -15.29 -9.92
N ALA A 43 21.55 -15.97 -10.85
CA ALA A 43 22.17 -17.00 -11.71
C ALA A 43 23.24 -16.42 -12.66
N ASN A 44 23.18 -15.14 -12.98
CA ASN A 44 24.18 -14.43 -13.77
C ASN A 44 25.28 -13.75 -12.93
N ASN A 45 25.34 -14.06 -11.62
CA ASN A 45 26.27 -13.45 -10.66
C ASN A 45 26.16 -11.93 -10.55
N ILE A 46 24.93 -11.39 -10.71
CA ILE A 46 24.63 -9.98 -10.50
C ILE A 46 24.14 -9.81 -9.06
N THR A 47 24.82 -8.95 -8.30
CA THR A 47 24.40 -8.66 -6.91
C THR A 47 23.05 -7.92 -6.93
N CYS A 48 22.01 -8.58 -6.41
CA CYS A 48 20.69 -7.96 -6.28
C CYS A 48 20.12 -8.16 -4.87
N HIS A 49 19.38 -7.16 -4.42
CA HIS A 49 18.65 -7.17 -3.17
C HIS A 49 17.16 -7.10 -3.48
N TYR A 50 16.43 -8.15 -3.17
CA TYR A 50 14.98 -8.19 -3.32
C TYR A 50 14.34 -7.80 -1.98
N VAL A 51 13.73 -6.64 -1.94
CA VAL A 51 13.10 -6.08 -0.74
C VAL A 51 11.63 -5.78 -1.00
N CYS A 52 10.81 -6.01 0.01
CA CYS A 52 9.40 -5.68 0.01
C CYS A 52 8.94 -5.34 1.44
N ALA A 53 7.69 -4.94 1.59
CA ALA A 53 7.09 -4.66 2.90
C ALA A 53 5.58 -4.82 2.84
N SER A 54 4.93 -4.96 3.99
CA SER A 54 3.48 -4.77 4.10
C SER A 54 3.16 -3.28 4.17
N ASP A 55 2.18 -2.84 3.38
CA ASP A 55 1.61 -1.50 3.47
C ASP A 55 0.57 -1.47 4.60
N ALA A 56 0.90 -0.75 5.68
CA ALA A 56 0.23 -0.89 6.99
C ALA A 56 -0.55 0.36 7.43
N HIS A 57 -0.74 1.37 6.56
CA HIS A 57 -1.36 2.63 6.95
C HIS A 57 -2.64 2.94 6.16
N GLY A 58 -3.43 3.86 6.72
CA GLY A 58 -4.62 4.42 6.08
C GLY A 58 -5.94 4.05 6.76
N THR A 59 -6.98 4.82 6.44
CA THR A 59 -8.33 4.65 6.98
C THR A 59 -8.89 3.22 6.84
N PRO A 60 -8.67 2.48 5.73
CA PRO A 60 -9.14 1.09 5.62
C PRO A 60 -8.58 0.15 6.68
N ILE A 61 -7.34 0.35 7.11
CA ILE A 61 -6.73 -0.42 8.22
C ILE A 61 -7.50 -0.17 9.51
N MET A 62 -7.77 1.11 9.83
CA MET A 62 -8.51 1.50 11.03
C MET A 62 -9.93 0.91 11.05
N LEU A 63 -10.64 1.00 9.92
CA LEU A 63 -12.00 0.46 9.79
C LEU A 63 -12.00 -1.07 9.92
N ARG A 64 -11.06 -1.74 9.26
CA ARG A 64 -10.95 -3.20 9.31
C ARG A 64 -10.61 -3.70 10.71
N ALA A 65 -9.71 -3.02 11.42
CA ALA A 65 -9.39 -3.34 12.80
C ALA A 65 -10.61 -3.20 13.73
N LYS A 66 -11.41 -2.15 13.52
CA LYS A 66 -12.67 -1.95 14.25
C LYS A 66 -13.69 -3.06 13.97
N GLU A 67 -13.85 -3.48 12.70
CA GLU A 67 -14.72 -4.61 12.33
C GLU A 67 -14.29 -5.92 13.00
N LEU A 68 -12.98 -6.16 13.08
CA LEU A 68 -12.41 -7.35 13.71
C LEU A 68 -12.28 -7.24 15.23
N ALA A 69 -12.70 -6.11 15.82
CA ALA A 69 -12.57 -5.82 17.25
C ALA A 69 -11.14 -6.05 17.79
N THR A 70 -10.15 -5.59 17.04
CA THR A 70 -8.71 -5.72 17.37
C THR A 70 -7.98 -4.37 17.22
N GLU A 71 -6.78 -4.28 17.78
CA GLU A 71 -5.92 -3.11 17.59
C GLU A 71 -5.31 -3.10 16.18
N PRO A 72 -5.22 -1.93 15.49
CA PRO A 72 -4.66 -1.84 14.15
C PRO A 72 -3.26 -2.43 14.02
N GLU A 73 -2.38 -2.14 14.96
CA GLU A 73 -0.99 -2.61 14.96
C GLU A 73 -0.91 -4.13 15.04
N LYS A 74 -1.75 -4.75 15.87
CA LYS A 74 -1.84 -6.20 16.00
C LYS A 74 -2.34 -6.82 14.70
N MET A 75 -3.39 -6.26 14.13
CA MET A 75 -3.97 -6.74 12.88
C MET A 75 -2.97 -6.71 11.73
N VAL A 76 -2.27 -5.58 11.52
CA VAL A 76 -1.30 -5.46 10.42
C VAL A 76 -0.12 -6.41 10.59
N GLU A 77 0.31 -6.69 11.82
CA GLU A 77 1.37 -7.67 12.08
C GLU A 77 0.92 -9.11 11.82
N GLU A 78 -0.33 -9.45 12.14
CA GLU A 78 -0.91 -10.76 11.83
C GLU A 78 -1.00 -10.97 10.31
N PHE A 79 -1.48 -9.98 9.54
CA PHE A 79 -1.50 -10.05 8.08
C PHE A 79 -0.08 -10.08 7.50
N ARG A 80 0.85 -9.28 7.98
CA ARG A 80 2.25 -9.33 7.55
C ARG A 80 2.83 -10.74 7.71
N SER A 81 2.61 -11.34 8.87
CA SER A 81 3.06 -12.71 9.16
C SER A 81 2.39 -13.75 8.25
N SER A 82 1.10 -13.56 7.92
CA SER A 82 0.38 -14.41 6.96
C SER A 82 0.96 -14.28 5.55
N HIS A 83 1.15 -13.04 5.07
CA HIS A 83 1.76 -12.76 3.76
C HIS A 83 3.14 -13.40 3.61
N MET A 84 3.98 -13.31 4.64
CA MET A 84 5.31 -13.94 4.62
C MET A 84 5.22 -15.45 4.47
N ARG A 85 4.35 -16.13 5.25
CA ARG A 85 4.15 -17.59 5.14
C ARG A 85 3.67 -17.99 3.76
N ASP A 86 2.72 -17.22 3.18
CA ASP A 86 2.18 -17.50 1.85
C ASP A 86 3.28 -17.37 0.79
N LEU A 87 4.04 -16.28 0.80
CA LEU A 87 5.13 -16.03 -0.15
C LEU A 87 6.24 -17.08 -0.03
N GLU A 88 6.60 -17.50 1.19
CA GLU A 88 7.55 -18.58 1.45
C GLU A 88 7.05 -19.91 0.88
N SER A 89 5.73 -20.20 0.97
CA SER A 89 5.14 -21.44 0.42
C SER A 89 5.29 -21.55 -1.10
N PHE A 90 5.41 -20.41 -1.79
CA PHE A 90 5.72 -20.31 -3.23
C PHE A 90 7.22 -20.20 -3.52
N ASN A 91 8.09 -20.43 -2.53
CA ASN A 91 9.54 -20.29 -2.62
C ASN A 91 10.01 -18.90 -3.07
N ILE A 92 9.24 -17.85 -2.78
CA ILE A 92 9.62 -16.47 -3.01
C ILE A 92 10.51 -16.03 -1.85
N SER A 93 11.75 -15.65 -2.13
CA SER A 93 12.74 -15.30 -1.11
C SER A 93 13.14 -13.84 -1.19
N HIS A 94 12.55 -13.01 -0.34
CA HIS A 94 13.01 -11.65 -0.13
C HIS A 94 14.28 -11.65 0.73
N ASP A 95 15.19 -10.74 0.44
CA ASP A 95 16.32 -10.47 1.36
C ASP A 95 15.82 -9.73 2.61
N ASN A 96 14.77 -8.92 2.45
CA ASN A 96 14.05 -8.30 3.56
C ASN A 96 12.56 -8.09 3.19
N PHE A 97 11.67 -8.57 4.04
CA PHE A 97 10.24 -8.27 4.00
C PHE A 97 9.87 -7.53 5.28
N HIS A 98 9.68 -6.23 5.17
CA HIS A 98 9.48 -5.33 6.32
C HIS A 98 8.02 -4.87 6.45
N THR A 99 7.80 -3.75 7.08
CA THR A 99 6.51 -3.07 7.20
C THR A 99 6.69 -1.56 7.02
N THR A 100 5.70 -0.89 6.45
CA THR A 100 5.68 0.58 6.43
C THR A 100 5.42 1.18 7.82
N HIS A 101 4.90 0.38 8.77
CA HIS A 101 4.77 0.77 10.18
C HIS A 101 6.05 0.47 10.95
N SER A 102 7.10 1.25 10.69
CA SER A 102 8.42 1.12 11.33
C SER A 102 9.04 2.48 11.60
N GLU A 103 9.93 2.55 12.58
CA GLU A 103 10.66 3.77 12.91
C GLU A 103 11.55 4.25 11.76
N GLU A 104 12.14 3.32 11.01
CA GLU A 104 12.95 3.64 9.83
C GLU A 104 12.12 4.31 8.75
N ASN A 105 10.93 3.75 8.43
CA ASN A 105 10.04 4.34 7.43
C ASN A 105 9.54 5.70 7.86
N LYS A 106 9.18 5.87 9.13
CA LYS A 106 8.80 7.16 9.71
C LYS A 106 9.91 8.19 9.54
N TYR A 107 11.13 7.85 9.96
CA TYR A 107 12.29 8.73 9.84
C TYR A 107 12.53 9.19 8.38
N PHE A 108 12.54 8.27 7.44
CA PHE A 108 12.78 8.62 6.04
C PHE A 108 11.63 9.39 5.41
N SER A 109 10.40 9.09 5.77
CA SER A 109 9.21 9.82 5.30
C SER A 109 9.24 11.28 5.79
N GLU A 110 9.54 11.50 7.07
CA GLU A 110 9.70 12.84 7.63
C GLU A 110 10.88 13.60 7.02
N LEU A 111 12.01 12.91 6.80
CA LEU A 111 13.19 13.49 6.15
C LEU A 111 12.88 13.97 4.72
N ILE A 112 12.22 13.13 3.93
CA ILE A 112 11.86 13.45 2.53
C ILE A 112 10.86 14.60 2.51
N TYR A 113 9.83 14.55 3.36
CA TYR A 113 8.84 15.61 3.47
C TYR A 113 9.50 16.97 3.81
N ASN A 114 10.35 16.98 4.83
CA ASN A 114 11.02 18.22 5.26
C ASN A 114 11.91 18.78 4.15
N LYS A 115 12.67 17.94 3.45
CA LYS A 115 13.50 18.39 2.32
C LYS A 115 12.66 18.92 1.15
N ALA A 116 11.53 18.30 0.84
CA ALA A 116 10.61 18.78 -0.19
C ALA A 116 10.01 20.15 0.23
N LYS A 117 9.66 20.31 1.49
CA LYS A 117 9.15 21.58 2.06
C LYS A 117 10.20 22.68 2.00
N GLU A 118 11.43 22.41 2.44
CA GLU A 118 12.56 23.36 2.38
C GLU A 118 12.86 23.78 0.93
N SER A 119 12.66 22.89 -0.02
CA SER A 119 12.86 23.15 -1.46
C SER A 119 11.68 23.84 -2.14
N GLY A 120 10.60 24.16 -1.40
CA GLY A 120 9.44 24.87 -1.92
C GLY A 120 8.49 24.03 -2.80
N PHE A 121 8.56 22.70 -2.71
CA PHE A 121 7.70 21.78 -3.46
C PHE A 121 6.38 21.42 -2.74
N ILE A 122 6.16 21.95 -1.53
CA ILE A 122 4.96 21.67 -0.75
C ILE A 122 4.15 22.96 -0.59
N GLU A 123 2.89 22.89 -1.02
CA GLU A 123 1.91 23.93 -0.84
C GLU A 123 0.78 23.45 0.09
N SER A 124 0.15 24.41 0.79
CA SER A 124 -1.02 24.14 1.62
C SER A 124 -2.25 24.68 0.92
N LYS A 125 -3.31 23.88 0.89
CA LYS A 125 -4.61 24.26 0.35
C LYS A 125 -5.71 23.84 1.33
N GLU A 126 -6.67 24.74 1.55
CA GLU A 126 -7.89 24.38 2.29
C GLU A 126 -8.79 23.54 1.38
N ILE A 127 -9.30 22.45 1.93
CA ILE A 127 -10.25 21.57 1.27
C ILE A 127 -11.43 21.30 2.22
N GLU A 128 -12.60 21.07 1.67
CA GLU A 128 -13.74 20.54 2.40
C GLU A 128 -13.71 19.02 2.30
N GLN A 129 -13.88 18.36 3.44
CA GLN A 129 -13.90 16.89 3.52
C GLN A 129 -14.92 16.47 4.54
N LEU A 130 -15.64 15.39 4.26
CA LEU A 130 -16.60 14.81 5.19
C LEU A 130 -15.88 14.22 6.41
N PHE A 131 -16.42 14.49 7.58
CA PHE A 131 -15.87 14.06 8.86
C PHE A 131 -16.91 13.23 9.62
N ASP A 132 -16.52 12.05 10.05
CA ASP A 132 -17.33 11.20 10.93
C ASP A 132 -17.03 11.57 12.38
N GLU A 133 -17.95 12.28 13.01
CA GLU A 133 -17.83 12.70 14.41
C GLU A 133 -17.80 11.50 15.37
N GLY A 134 -18.48 10.40 15.04
CA GLY A 134 -18.54 9.20 15.87
C GLY A 134 -17.24 8.41 15.86
N ALA A 135 -16.57 8.38 14.74
CA ALA A 135 -15.26 7.73 14.57
C ALA A 135 -14.08 8.68 14.77
N GLY A 136 -14.30 10.00 14.76
CA GLY A 136 -13.26 11.02 14.86
C GLY A 136 -12.31 11.04 13.65
N LEU A 137 -12.82 10.70 12.45
CA LEU A 137 -12.01 10.50 11.26
C LEU A 137 -12.53 11.30 10.08
N PHE A 138 -11.62 11.84 9.27
CA PHE A 138 -11.96 12.31 7.93
C PHE A 138 -12.17 11.12 7.00
N LEU A 139 -13.27 11.16 6.24
CA LEU A 139 -13.65 10.10 5.31
C LEU A 139 -13.14 10.43 3.90
N SER A 140 -12.47 9.47 3.26
CA SER A 140 -12.23 9.57 1.83
C SER A 140 -13.51 9.22 1.06
N ASP A 141 -13.67 9.78 -0.14
CA ASP A 141 -14.88 9.70 -0.96
C ASP A 141 -15.39 8.27 -1.16
N ARG A 142 -14.48 7.28 -1.22
CA ARG A 142 -14.82 5.85 -1.33
C ARG A 142 -15.52 5.25 -0.11
N TYR A 143 -15.50 5.92 1.03
CA TYR A 143 -16.20 5.49 2.26
C TYR A 143 -17.46 6.28 2.53
N VAL A 144 -17.78 7.21 1.63
CA VAL A 144 -19.00 8.01 1.67
C VAL A 144 -19.91 7.49 0.58
N LYS A 145 -21.12 7.14 0.95
CA LYS A 145 -22.16 6.72 0.00
C LYS A 145 -23.41 7.53 0.22
N GLY A 146 -24.10 7.83 -0.86
CA GLY A 146 -25.32 8.62 -0.82
C GLY A 146 -26.11 8.54 -2.11
N THR A 147 -27.05 9.44 -2.24
CA THR A 147 -27.90 9.55 -3.43
C THR A 147 -27.31 10.57 -4.39
N CYS A 148 -27.14 10.21 -5.65
CA CYS A 148 -26.64 11.09 -6.69
C CYS A 148 -27.56 12.33 -6.84
N PRO A 149 -27.04 13.56 -6.73
CA PRO A 149 -27.85 14.77 -6.86
C PRO A 149 -28.36 15.01 -8.29
N LYS A 150 -27.76 14.35 -9.30
CA LYS A 150 -28.13 14.54 -10.71
C LYS A 150 -29.18 13.55 -11.20
N CYS A 151 -29.06 12.27 -10.84
CA CYS A 151 -29.95 11.23 -11.36
C CYS A 151 -30.72 10.46 -10.28
N SER A 152 -30.54 10.83 -9.01
CA SER A 152 -31.18 10.20 -7.84
C SER A 152 -30.87 8.71 -7.67
N ALA A 153 -29.83 8.19 -8.28
CA ALA A 153 -29.36 6.84 -8.05
C ALA A 153 -28.81 6.71 -6.61
N GLU A 154 -29.29 5.70 -5.88
CA GLU A 154 -28.85 5.41 -4.53
C GLU A 154 -27.48 4.70 -4.50
N ASP A 155 -26.85 4.66 -3.32
CA ASP A 155 -25.61 3.92 -3.04
C ASP A 155 -24.40 4.34 -3.94
N GLN A 156 -24.35 5.62 -4.33
CA GLN A 156 -23.25 6.16 -5.12
C GLN A 156 -22.12 6.68 -4.23
N TYR A 157 -20.88 6.56 -4.69
CA TYR A 157 -19.71 7.08 -3.98
C TYR A 157 -19.65 8.61 -3.98
N GLY A 158 -18.90 9.18 -3.01
CA GLY A 158 -18.89 10.63 -2.78
C GLY A 158 -18.19 11.47 -3.85
N ASP A 159 -17.44 10.84 -4.76
CA ASP A 159 -16.69 11.53 -5.82
C ASP A 159 -17.35 11.47 -7.19
N ASN A 160 -18.13 10.42 -7.46
CA ASN A 160 -18.76 10.23 -8.76
C ASN A 160 -20.02 9.35 -8.70
N CYS A 161 -20.86 9.45 -9.71
CA CYS A 161 -21.98 8.55 -9.92
C CYS A 161 -21.65 7.52 -11.00
N GLU A 162 -21.66 6.23 -10.65
CA GLU A 162 -21.41 5.14 -11.58
C GLU A 162 -22.53 4.96 -12.62
N ILE A 163 -23.74 5.49 -12.34
CA ILE A 163 -24.91 5.37 -13.23
C ILE A 163 -24.93 6.46 -14.29
N CYS A 164 -24.69 7.72 -13.93
CA CYS A 164 -24.80 8.83 -14.88
C CYS A 164 -23.45 9.54 -15.17
N GLY A 165 -22.36 9.11 -14.55
CA GLY A 165 -21.03 9.69 -14.75
C GLY A 165 -20.85 11.11 -14.19
N ALA A 166 -21.79 11.61 -13.35
CA ALA A 166 -21.63 12.90 -12.70
C ALA A 166 -20.45 12.85 -11.71
N LYS A 167 -19.65 13.90 -11.70
CA LYS A 167 -18.62 14.16 -10.66
C LYS A 167 -19.16 15.22 -9.72
N TYR A 168 -18.83 15.09 -8.45
CA TYR A 168 -19.24 15.98 -7.37
C TYR A 168 -18.06 16.78 -6.85
#